data_ce40d955709f2ff9b604be7c57d1e0f6
#
_entry.id   ce40d955709f2ff9b604be7c57d1e0f6
#
_cell.length_a   1.000
_cell.length_b   1.000
_cell.length_c   1.000
_cell.angle_alpha   90.00
_cell.angle_beta   90.00
_cell.angle_gamma   90.00
#
_symmetry.space_group_name_H-M   'P 1'
#
loop_
_entity.id
_entity.type
_entity.pdbx_description
1 polymer ?
#
loop_
_entity_poly.entity_id
_entity_poly.type
_entity_poly.pdbx_seq_one_letter_code
_entity_poly.pdbx_strand_id
1 'polypeptide(L)'
;MNARLTPALRAAFATAAAKWEAGERTGRIWEGDSTVWTGRDEAYWLGWLDAPEREAARLGDYAELARVASHKGIRHVLLLGMGGSSLGAEVIRQSFARSPGSPRLHVLDSTHPDQVKAFAEAIDPRSAWVVVASKSGSTVEPNLLLSYFLDRFTAELGENAPARFLAVSDPGSALDKLAREKRFLALVPGEPTIGGRFSAISPACVSSISSPAPALSASRRSRGAPRRRP
;
A
#
# COMPACT_ATOMS: atom_id res chain seq x y z
N MET A 1 12.58 -19.54 -19.48
CA MET A 1 13.03 -18.21 -19.96
C MET A 1 14.38 -18.37 -20.63
N ASN A 2 14.44 -18.37 -21.98
CA ASN A 2 15.70 -18.55 -22.71
C ASN A 2 16.34 -17.17 -22.98
N ALA A 3 16.87 -16.54 -21.92
CA ALA A 3 17.69 -15.35 -22.12
C ALA A 3 18.99 -15.74 -22.86
N ARG A 4 19.26 -15.11 -24.00
CA ARG A 4 20.53 -15.29 -24.75
C ARG A 4 21.64 -14.52 -24.02
N LEU A 5 22.22 -15.17 -23.00
CA LEU A 5 23.36 -14.63 -22.28
C LEU A 5 24.65 -14.85 -23.09
N THR A 6 25.55 -13.87 -23.09
CA THR A 6 26.91 -14.08 -23.60
C THR A 6 27.64 -15.16 -22.77
N PRO A 7 28.65 -15.85 -23.31
CA PRO A 7 29.40 -16.86 -22.57
C PRO A 7 29.97 -16.34 -21.24
N ALA A 8 30.53 -15.13 -21.24
CA ALA A 8 31.07 -14.49 -20.04
C ALA A 8 29.98 -14.24 -18.98
N LEU A 9 28.81 -13.72 -19.38
CA LEU A 9 27.70 -13.47 -18.46
C LEU A 9 27.10 -14.77 -17.93
N ARG A 10 27.07 -15.82 -18.75
CA ARG A 10 26.63 -17.17 -18.33
C ARG A 10 27.56 -17.75 -17.27
N ALA A 11 28.88 -17.63 -17.44
CA ALA A 11 29.87 -18.10 -16.47
C ALA A 11 29.75 -17.30 -15.14
N ALA A 12 29.63 -15.98 -15.23
CA ALA A 12 29.41 -15.14 -14.04
C ALA A 12 28.13 -15.50 -13.29
N PHE A 13 27.03 -15.73 -14.01
CA PHE A 13 25.76 -16.20 -13.42
C PHE A 13 25.91 -17.55 -12.74
N ALA A 14 26.54 -18.54 -13.38
CA ALA A 14 26.75 -19.85 -12.81
C ALA A 14 27.57 -19.78 -11.51
N THR A 15 28.62 -18.96 -11.50
CA THR A 15 29.44 -18.72 -10.29
C THR A 15 28.63 -18.09 -9.18
N ALA A 16 27.83 -17.08 -9.50
CA ALA A 16 26.97 -16.40 -8.51
C ALA A 16 25.89 -17.35 -7.96
N ALA A 17 25.24 -18.15 -8.83
CA ALA A 17 24.24 -19.13 -8.42
C ALA A 17 24.84 -20.19 -7.48
N ALA A 18 26.01 -20.75 -7.83
CA ALA A 18 26.69 -21.74 -6.98
C ALA A 18 27.04 -21.15 -5.59
N LYS A 19 27.51 -19.90 -5.53
CA LYS A 19 27.77 -19.22 -4.25
C LYS A 19 26.50 -18.97 -3.46
N TRP A 20 25.39 -18.68 -4.14
CA TRP A 20 24.10 -18.47 -3.51
C TRP A 20 23.58 -19.75 -2.87
N GLU A 21 23.63 -20.86 -3.61
CA GLU A 21 23.20 -22.19 -3.15
C GLU A 21 24.07 -22.71 -2.00
N ALA A 22 25.41 -22.64 -2.15
CA ALA A 22 26.34 -23.07 -1.10
C ALA A 22 26.20 -22.28 0.21
N GLY A 23 25.73 -21.04 0.13
CA GLY A 23 25.45 -20.19 1.31
C GLY A 23 24.03 -20.33 1.86
N GLU A 24 23.20 -21.24 1.31
CA GLU A 24 21.79 -21.42 1.68
C GLU A 24 21.00 -20.09 1.77
N ARG A 25 21.38 -19.12 0.95
CA ARG A 25 20.93 -17.73 1.10
C ARG A 25 19.43 -17.56 1.02
N THR A 26 18.74 -18.35 0.21
CA THR A 26 17.28 -18.30 0.10
C THR A 26 16.60 -18.65 1.43
N GLY A 27 17.04 -19.73 2.10
CA GLY A 27 16.55 -20.11 3.43
C GLY A 27 16.82 -19.04 4.46
N ARG A 28 18.05 -18.54 4.50
CA ARG A 28 18.48 -17.48 5.42
C ARG A 28 17.69 -16.17 5.26
N ILE A 29 17.28 -15.80 4.03
CA ILE A 29 16.38 -14.64 3.81
C ILE A 29 15.06 -14.88 4.55
N TRP A 30 14.43 -16.04 4.38
CA TRP A 30 13.16 -16.35 5.03
C TRP A 30 13.27 -16.50 6.54
N GLU A 31 14.46 -16.74 7.05
CA GLU A 31 14.78 -16.73 8.49
C GLU A 31 15.06 -15.31 9.03
N GLY A 32 15.04 -14.31 8.17
CA GLY A 32 15.28 -12.91 8.55
C GLY A 32 16.76 -12.57 8.73
N ASP A 33 17.68 -13.38 8.20
CA ASP A 33 19.12 -13.15 8.30
C ASP A 33 19.55 -11.99 7.35
N SER A 34 19.74 -10.82 7.91
CA SER A 34 20.18 -9.63 7.18
C SER A 34 21.62 -9.71 6.65
N THR A 35 22.42 -10.65 7.13
CA THR A 35 23.83 -10.78 6.71
C THR A 35 24.00 -11.35 5.30
N VAL A 36 22.90 -11.79 4.67
CA VAL A 36 22.91 -12.20 3.25
C VAL A 36 23.11 -11.01 2.30
N TRP A 37 22.93 -9.78 2.77
CA TRP A 37 23.12 -8.53 2.00
C TRP A 37 24.41 -7.84 2.39
N THR A 38 24.35 -6.53 2.74
CA THR A 38 25.53 -5.71 3.00
C THR A 38 25.88 -5.61 4.48
N GLY A 39 24.99 -6.02 5.39
CA GLY A 39 25.16 -5.96 6.83
C GLY A 39 25.09 -4.54 7.39
N ARG A 40 24.35 -3.64 6.74
CA ARG A 40 24.15 -2.27 7.20
C ARG A 40 22.82 -2.14 7.92
N ASP A 41 21.78 -1.66 7.24
CA ASP A 41 20.46 -1.37 7.80
C ASP A 41 19.38 -2.36 7.34
N GLU A 42 19.76 -3.39 6.59
CA GLU A 42 18.80 -4.35 6.03
C GLU A 42 17.96 -5.06 7.10
N ALA A 43 18.53 -5.30 8.29
CA ALA A 43 17.80 -5.89 9.41
C ALA A 43 16.53 -5.10 9.77
N TYR A 44 16.56 -3.78 9.58
CA TYR A 44 15.40 -2.92 9.83
C TYR A 44 14.32 -3.06 8.74
N TRP A 45 14.68 -3.46 7.52
CA TRP A 45 13.80 -3.43 6.35
C TRP A 45 13.21 -4.79 5.98
N LEU A 46 13.19 -5.76 6.89
CA LEU A 46 12.71 -7.11 6.63
C LEU A 46 11.23 -7.35 6.95
N GLY A 47 10.48 -6.33 7.36
CA GLY A 47 9.05 -6.45 7.69
C GLY A 47 8.15 -6.92 6.56
N TRP A 48 8.66 -6.97 5.33
CA TRP A 48 7.93 -7.51 4.18
C TRP A 48 7.85 -9.04 4.17
N LEU A 49 8.70 -9.74 4.92
CA LEU A 49 8.77 -11.20 4.93
C LEU A 49 7.48 -11.87 5.42
N ASP A 50 6.87 -11.30 6.45
CA ASP A 50 5.63 -11.80 7.07
C ASP A 50 4.42 -10.86 6.83
N ALA A 51 4.60 -9.82 6.01
CA ALA A 51 3.54 -8.86 5.72
C ALA A 51 2.27 -9.50 5.14
N PRO A 52 2.32 -10.48 4.22
CA PRO A 52 1.11 -11.10 3.69
C PRO A 52 0.27 -11.77 4.78
N GLU A 53 0.90 -12.44 5.73
CA GLU A 53 0.23 -13.12 6.83
C GLU A 53 -0.38 -12.11 7.81
N ARG A 54 0.36 -11.05 8.16
CA ARG A 54 -0.14 -9.97 9.02
C ARG A 54 -1.32 -9.24 8.40
N GLU A 55 -1.23 -8.90 7.12
CA GLU A 55 -2.32 -8.19 6.43
C GLU A 55 -3.53 -9.10 6.20
N ALA A 56 -3.32 -10.40 5.98
CA ALA A 56 -4.41 -11.37 5.92
C ALA A 56 -5.22 -11.41 7.23
N ALA A 57 -4.57 -11.26 8.38
CA ALA A 57 -5.25 -11.18 9.68
C ALA A 57 -6.10 -9.89 9.83
N ARG A 58 -5.80 -8.84 9.07
CA ARG A 58 -6.49 -7.54 9.11
C ARG A 58 -7.59 -7.37 8.05
N LEU A 59 -7.85 -8.39 7.25
CA LEU A 59 -8.89 -8.32 6.20
C LEU A 59 -10.27 -7.92 6.73
N GLY A 60 -10.59 -8.27 7.99
CA GLY A 60 -11.82 -7.87 8.66
C GLY A 60 -11.93 -6.34 8.80
N ASP A 61 -10.86 -5.67 9.18
CA ASP A 61 -10.82 -4.21 9.36
C ASP A 61 -11.06 -3.50 8.02
N TYR A 62 -10.43 -4.01 6.94
CA TYR A 62 -10.60 -3.45 5.60
C TYR A 62 -12.02 -3.69 5.04
N ALA A 63 -12.58 -4.86 5.30
CA ALA A 63 -13.96 -5.16 4.92
C ALA A 63 -14.95 -4.24 5.64
N GLU A 64 -14.71 -3.92 6.91
CA GLU A 64 -15.54 -2.98 7.65
C GLU A 64 -15.46 -1.56 7.07
N LEU A 65 -14.26 -1.07 6.71
CA LEU A 65 -14.12 0.22 6.02
C LEU A 65 -14.92 0.24 4.70
N ALA A 66 -14.84 -0.83 3.90
CA ALA A 66 -15.59 -0.94 2.67
C ALA A 66 -17.12 -0.94 2.92
N ARG A 67 -17.58 -1.62 3.97
CA ARG A 67 -18.98 -1.62 4.39
C ARG A 67 -19.44 -0.22 4.82
N VAL A 68 -18.64 0.47 5.62
CA VAL A 68 -18.93 1.86 6.04
C VAL A 68 -18.99 2.79 4.84
N ALA A 69 -18.09 2.65 3.86
CA ALA A 69 -18.12 3.43 2.63
C ALA A 69 -19.44 3.23 1.88
N SER A 70 -19.86 1.99 1.71
CA SER A 70 -21.13 1.66 1.05
C SER A 70 -22.34 2.25 1.78
N HIS A 71 -22.43 2.07 3.09
CA HIS A 71 -23.54 2.61 3.92
C HIS A 71 -23.61 4.14 3.89
N LYS A 72 -22.46 4.82 3.80
CA LYS A 72 -22.40 6.29 3.68
C LYS A 72 -22.59 6.80 2.26
N GLY A 73 -22.88 5.94 1.29
CA GLY A 73 -23.09 6.31 -0.10
C GLY A 73 -21.82 6.87 -0.77
N ILE A 74 -20.64 6.41 -0.32
CA ILE A 74 -19.37 6.82 -0.92
C ILE A 74 -19.24 6.17 -2.30
N ARG A 75 -19.06 6.99 -3.32
CA ARG A 75 -18.92 6.57 -4.73
C ARG A 75 -17.48 6.69 -5.23
N HIS A 76 -16.68 7.53 -4.59
CA HIS A 76 -15.31 7.82 -4.99
C HIS A 76 -14.36 7.70 -3.81
N VAL A 77 -13.20 7.11 -4.04
CA VAL A 77 -12.05 7.16 -3.12
C VAL A 77 -10.90 7.77 -3.90
N LEU A 78 -10.38 8.89 -3.43
CA LEU A 78 -9.23 9.57 -4.01
C LEU A 78 -7.99 9.26 -3.17
N LEU A 79 -7.04 8.53 -3.73
CA LEU A 79 -5.74 8.25 -3.11
C LEU A 79 -4.74 9.34 -3.51
N LEU A 80 -4.21 10.03 -2.53
CA LEU A 80 -3.11 10.98 -2.65
C LEU A 80 -1.83 10.32 -2.14
N GLY A 81 -0.90 9.99 -3.02
CA GLY A 81 0.33 9.30 -2.65
C GLY A 81 1.35 9.29 -3.77
N MET A 82 2.62 9.07 -3.44
CA MET A 82 3.72 9.04 -4.40
C MET A 82 4.46 7.70 -4.33
N GLY A 83 4.93 7.21 -5.47
CA GLY A 83 5.76 6.00 -5.56
C GLY A 83 5.11 4.78 -4.90
N GLY A 84 5.75 4.21 -3.87
CA GLY A 84 5.24 3.01 -3.17
C GLY A 84 3.85 3.20 -2.54
N SER A 85 3.46 4.42 -2.23
CA SER A 85 2.15 4.74 -1.65
C SER A 85 1.02 4.83 -2.68
N SER A 86 1.31 4.81 -3.97
CA SER A 86 0.33 4.92 -5.06
C SER A 86 0.37 3.75 -6.04
N LEU A 87 1.58 3.34 -6.46
CA LEU A 87 1.76 2.37 -7.56
C LEU A 87 1.11 1.02 -7.30
N GLY A 88 1.19 0.49 -6.07
CA GLY A 88 0.56 -0.79 -5.73
C GLY A 88 -0.96 -0.73 -5.89
N ALA A 89 -1.57 0.34 -5.41
CA ALA A 89 -3.01 0.57 -5.52
C ALA A 89 -3.45 0.73 -6.98
N GLU A 90 -2.65 1.45 -7.79
CA GLU A 90 -2.92 1.63 -9.22
C GLU A 90 -2.84 0.31 -10.00
N VAL A 91 -1.81 -0.50 -9.74
CA VAL A 91 -1.67 -1.83 -10.36
C VAL A 91 -2.87 -2.71 -10.03
N ILE A 92 -3.28 -2.77 -8.76
CA ILE A 92 -4.43 -3.57 -8.33
C ILE A 92 -5.71 -3.04 -8.97
N ARG A 93 -5.93 -1.72 -8.98
CA ARG A 93 -7.08 -1.09 -9.62
C ARG A 93 -7.20 -1.44 -11.10
N GLN A 94 -6.08 -1.53 -11.81
CA GLN A 94 -6.05 -1.87 -13.24
C GLN A 94 -6.14 -3.37 -13.50
N SER A 95 -5.68 -4.20 -12.57
CA SER A 95 -5.61 -5.66 -12.74
C SER A 95 -6.91 -6.37 -12.38
N PHE A 96 -7.71 -5.79 -11.49
CA PHE A 96 -8.94 -6.41 -11.00
C PHE A 96 -10.17 -5.58 -11.35
N ALA A 97 -11.24 -6.27 -11.75
CA ALA A 97 -12.52 -5.62 -11.98
C ALA A 97 -13.08 -5.06 -10.66
N ARG A 98 -13.68 -3.90 -10.73
CA ARG A 98 -14.38 -3.30 -9.58
C ARG A 98 -15.62 -4.12 -9.24
N SER A 99 -15.77 -4.46 -7.96
CA SER A 99 -16.98 -5.13 -7.48
C SER A 99 -18.20 -4.21 -7.58
N PRO A 100 -19.36 -4.72 -7.96
CA PRO A 100 -20.59 -3.94 -7.99
C PRO A 100 -20.86 -3.27 -6.63
N GLY A 101 -21.25 -2.00 -6.65
CA GLY A 101 -21.52 -1.22 -5.43
C GLY A 101 -20.27 -0.66 -4.69
N SER A 102 -19.07 -1.09 -5.04
CA SER A 102 -17.85 -0.54 -4.44
C SER A 102 -17.52 0.85 -4.99
N PRO A 103 -16.92 1.74 -4.19
CA PRO A 103 -16.43 3.03 -4.65
C PRO A 103 -15.43 2.90 -5.80
N ARG A 104 -15.37 3.91 -6.65
CA ARG A 104 -14.32 4.01 -7.67
C ARG A 104 -13.05 4.55 -7.04
N LEU A 105 -11.94 3.82 -7.15
CA LEU A 105 -10.63 4.30 -6.76
C LEU A 105 -10.05 5.22 -7.85
N HIS A 106 -9.57 6.38 -7.43
CA HIS A 106 -8.81 7.33 -8.22
C HIS A 106 -7.45 7.48 -7.57
N VAL A 107 -6.38 7.46 -8.35
CA VAL A 107 -5.01 7.63 -7.85
C VAL A 107 -4.45 8.92 -8.41
N LEU A 108 -4.09 9.84 -7.52
CA LEU A 108 -3.45 11.10 -7.85
C LEU A 108 -2.03 11.08 -7.27
N ASP A 109 -1.07 10.86 -8.14
CA ASP A 109 0.36 10.76 -7.85
C ASP A 109 1.18 11.83 -8.60
N SER A 110 0.55 12.94 -8.89
CA SER A 110 1.13 14.07 -9.61
C SER A 110 0.58 15.37 -9.07
N THR A 111 1.43 16.40 -9.00
CA THR A 111 1.05 17.78 -8.68
C THR A 111 0.79 18.63 -9.94
N HIS A 112 0.73 18.00 -11.13
CA HIS A 112 0.45 18.73 -12.36
C HIS A 112 -0.94 19.40 -12.29
N PRO A 113 -1.06 20.72 -12.50
CA PRO A 113 -2.29 21.46 -12.26
C PRO A 113 -3.51 20.92 -13.00
N ASP A 114 -3.35 20.53 -14.26
CA ASP A 114 -4.46 20.02 -15.06
C ASP A 114 -4.98 18.67 -14.52
N GLN A 115 -4.09 17.82 -14.00
CA GLN A 115 -4.49 16.57 -13.41
C GLN A 115 -5.21 16.78 -12.09
N VAL A 116 -4.68 17.65 -11.22
CA VAL A 116 -5.33 18.05 -9.96
C VAL A 116 -6.71 18.63 -10.23
N LYS A 117 -6.82 19.54 -11.20
CA LYS A 117 -8.09 20.13 -11.62
C LYS A 117 -9.09 19.10 -12.11
N ALA A 118 -8.65 18.18 -12.98
CA ALA A 118 -9.52 17.13 -13.52
C ALA A 118 -10.13 16.25 -12.40
N PHE A 119 -9.34 15.88 -11.39
CA PHE A 119 -9.86 15.15 -10.23
C PHE A 119 -10.76 16.01 -9.35
N ALA A 120 -10.42 17.28 -9.15
CA ALA A 120 -11.24 18.19 -8.37
C ALA A 120 -12.62 18.40 -9.01
N GLU A 121 -12.72 18.47 -10.33
CA GLU A 121 -13.99 18.59 -11.07
C GLU A 121 -14.79 17.29 -11.11
N ALA A 122 -14.12 16.14 -11.19
CA ALA A 122 -14.77 14.83 -11.31
C ALA A 122 -15.32 14.29 -10.00
N ILE A 123 -14.86 14.78 -8.83
CA ILE A 123 -15.14 14.21 -7.52
C ILE A 123 -15.99 15.17 -6.68
N ASP A 124 -17.23 14.74 -6.37
CA ASP A 124 -18.12 15.43 -5.43
C ASP A 124 -17.72 15.08 -3.98
N PRO A 125 -17.31 16.09 -3.16
CA PRO A 125 -16.95 15.90 -1.76
C PRO A 125 -18.00 15.18 -0.92
N ARG A 126 -19.29 15.33 -1.25
CA ARG A 126 -20.39 14.71 -0.50
C ARG A 126 -20.42 13.21 -0.61
N SER A 127 -19.89 12.66 -1.70
CA SER A 127 -19.89 11.21 -1.99
C SER A 127 -18.48 10.64 -2.14
N ALA A 128 -17.47 11.30 -1.58
CA ALA A 128 -16.08 10.90 -1.70
C ALA A 128 -15.36 10.77 -0.37
N TRP A 129 -14.39 9.87 -0.34
CA TRP A 129 -13.32 9.83 0.66
C TRP A 129 -11.98 10.18 0.01
N VAL A 130 -11.11 10.79 0.79
CA VAL A 130 -9.73 11.08 0.41
C VAL A 130 -8.80 10.29 1.32
N VAL A 131 -7.92 9.48 0.73
CA VAL A 131 -6.91 8.72 1.45
C VAL A 131 -5.56 9.35 1.17
N VAL A 132 -4.88 9.81 2.21
CA VAL A 132 -3.54 10.38 2.10
C VAL A 132 -2.55 9.33 2.56
N ALA A 133 -1.67 8.87 1.67
CA ALA A 133 -0.69 7.84 1.96
C ALA A 133 0.73 8.40 1.85
N SER A 134 1.40 8.50 2.99
CA SER A 134 2.80 8.93 3.08
C SER A 134 3.47 8.31 4.29
N LYS A 135 4.49 7.46 4.07
CA LYS A 135 5.19 6.76 5.14
C LYS A 135 5.73 7.72 6.20
N SER A 136 6.57 8.67 5.80
CA SER A 136 7.17 9.67 6.70
C SER A 136 6.22 10.79 7.09
N GLY A 137 5.14 11.00 6.32
CA GLY A 137 4.28 12.17 6.45
C GLY A 137 4.93 13.50 6.07
N SER A 138 6.16 13.49 5.55
CA SER A 138 6.93 14.69 5.19
C SER A 138 7.13 14.89 3.69
N THR A 139 6.64 13.97 2.86
CA THR A 139 6.72 14.09 1.40
C THR A 139 5.89 15.30 0.94
N VAL A 140 6.51 16.17 0.15
CA VAL A 140 5.94 17.46 -0.21
C VAL A 140 4.66 17.33 -1.02
N GLU A 141 4.65 16.47 -2.05
CA GLU A 141 3.55 16.34 -2.99
C GLU A 141 2.24 15.86 -2.32
N PRO A 142 2.21 14.76 -1.54
CA PRO A 142 1.01 14.38 -0.81
C PRO A 142 0.51 15.46 0.17
N ASN A 143 1.43 16.22 0.77
CA ASN A 143 1.06 17.29 1.70
C ASN A 143 0.43 18.48 0.98
N LEU A 144 0.93 18.87 -0.20
CA LEU A 144 0.34 19.90 -1.03
C LEU A 144 -1.05 19.46 -1.52
N LEU A 145 -1.18 18.24 -2.00
CA LEU A 145 -2.45 17.68 -2.43
C LEU A 145 -3.45 17.58 -1.28
N LEU A 146 -2.99 17.17 -0.09
CA LEU A 146 -3.83 17.14 1.11
C LEU A 146 -4.36 18.53 1.44
N SER A 147 -3.50 19.54 1.47
CA SER A 147 -3.93 20.94 1.73
C SER A 147 -5.00 21.38 0.74
N TYR A 148 -4.73 21.21 -0.56
CA TYR A 148 -5.65 21.60 -1.62
C TYR A 148 -7.02 20.91 -1.50
N PHE A 149 -7.05 19.59 -1.34
CA PHE A 149 -8.32 18.86 -1.24
C PHE A 149 -9.03 19.09 0.09
N LEU A 150 -8.29 19.31 1.19
CA LEU A 150 -8.91 19.66 2.47
C LEU A 150 -9.62 21.00 2.39
N ASP A 151 -8.99 22.02 1.78
CA ASP A 151 -9.60 23.34 1.57
C ASP A 151 -10.84 23.23 0.67
N ARG A 152 -10.74 22.47 -0.44
CA ARG A 152 -11.88 22.23 -1.33
C ARG A 152 -13.05 21.55 -0.62
N PHE A 153 -12.77 20.49 0.15
CA PHE A 153 -13.81 19.79 0.91
C PHE A 153 -14.39 20.66 2.01
N THR A 154 -13.57 21.49 2.64
CA THR A 154 -14.03 22.45 3.67
C THR A 154 -14.97 23.50 3.06
N ALA A 155 -14.72 23.98 1.87
CA ALA A 155 -15.62 24.90 1.17
C ALA A 155 -17.03 24.31 0.95
N GLU A 156 -17.15 22.98 0.77
CA GLU A 156 -18.42 22.30 0.51
C GLU A 156 -19.09 21.71 1.76
N LEU A 157 -18.29 21.25 2.74
CA LEU A 157 -18.76 20.46 3.89
C LEU A 157 -18.53 21.15 5.24
N GLY A 158 -17.86 22.32 5.24
CA GLY A 158 -17.52 23.03 6.46
C GLY A 158 -16.67 22.20 7.41
N GLU A 159 -16.98 22.25 8.68
CA GLU A 159 -16.28 21.53 9.76
C GLU A 159 -16.37 20.01 9.63
N ASN A 160 -17.25 19.48 8.78
CA ASN A 160 -17.37 18.03 8.55
C ASN A 160 -16.38 17.50 7.51
N ALA A 161 -15.59 18.35 6.86
CA ALA A 161 -14.65 17.96 5.83
C ALA A 161 -13.61 16.93 6.32
N PRO A 162 -12.96 17.08 7.50
CA PRO A 162 -11.98 16.11 7.97
C PRO A 162 -12.53 14.68 8.12
N ALA A 163 -13.82 14.52 8.37
CA ALA A 163 -14.48 13.21 8.44
C ALA A 163 -14.60 12.51 7.07
N ARG A 164 -14.09 13.12 6.00
CA ARG A 164 -13.95 12.52 4.66
C ARG A 164 -12.53 12.07 4.36
N PHE A 165 -11.57 12.33 5.26
CA PHE A 165 -10.17 12.04 5.08
C PHE A 165 -9.75 10.83 5.91
N LEU A 166 -8.89 10.01 5.31
CA LEU A 166 -8.19 8.90 5.97
C LEU A 166 -6.69 9.12 5.76
N ALA A 167 -5.89 8.76 6.74
CA ALA A 167 -4.44 8.80 6.62
C ALA A 167 -3.85 7.40 6.69
N VAL A 168 -2.84 7.13 5.87
CA VAL A 168 -1.98 5.94 5.95
C VAL A 168 -0.56 6.41 6.14
N SER A 169 0.00 6.21 7.32
CA SER A 169 1.31 6.74 7.67
C SER A 169 1.94 5.98 8.84
N ASP A 170 3.26 6.07 8.96
CA ASP A 170 3.94 5.48 10.11
C ASP A 170 3.49 6.16 11.42
N PRO A 171 3.35 5.41 12.51
CA PRO A 171 3.01 5.97 13.80
C PRO A 171 3.99 7.08 14.23
N GLY A 172 3.46 8.20 14.72
CA GLY A 172 4.24 9.35 15.17
C GLY A 172 4.76 10.26 14.06
N SER A 173 4.48 9.96 12.78
CA SER A 173 4.81 10.81 11.64
C SER A 173 4.10 12.16 11.68
N ALA A 174 4.50 13.10 10.83
CA ALA A 174 3.82 14.39 10.70
C ALA A 174 2.36 14.21 10.25
N LEU A 175 2.09 13.29 9.32
CA LEU A 175 0.73 13.01 8.85
C LEU A 175 -0.11 12.31 9.93
N ASP A 176 0.46 11.41 10.73
CA ASP A 176 -0.23 10.80 11.87
C ASP A 176 -0.70 11.87 12.87
N LYS A 177 0.19 12.80 13.25
CA LYS A 177 -0.14 13.90 14.16
C LYS A 177 -1.23 14.80 13.59
N LEU A 178 -1.10 15.20 12.33
CA LEU A 178 -2.08 16.05 11.64
C LEU A 178 -3.46 15.36 11.55
N ALA A 179 -3.50 14.08 11.23
CA ALA A 179 -4.74 13.33 11.10
C ALA A 179 -5.49 13.24 12.44
N ARG A 180 -4.76 13.09 13.55
CA ARG A 180 -5.34 13.11 14.90
C ARG A 180 -5.84 14.50 15.28
N GLU A 181 -5.02 15.53 15.06
CA GLU A 181 -5.38 16.93 15.35
C GLU A 181 -6.65 17.35 14.61
N LYS A 182 -6.71 17.07 13.32
CA LYS A 182 -7.86 17.42 12.48
C LYS A 182 -9.03 16.43 12.56
N ARG A 183 -8.90 15.36 13.32
CA ARG A 183 -9.93 14.33 13.51
C ARG A 183 -10.38 13.69 12.20
N PHE A 184 -9.42 13.20 11.43
CA PHE A 184 -9.72 12.42 10.22
C PHE A 184 -10.60 11.21 10.55
N LEU A 185 -11.35 10.74 9.57
CA LEU A 185 -12.25 9.59 9.69
C LEU A 185 -11.54 8.34 10.23
N ALA A 186 -10.35 8.06 9.73
CA ALA A 186 -9.55 6.93 10.17
C ALA A 186 -8.05 7.21 9.97
N LEU A 187 -7.26 6.55 10.80
CA LEU A 187 -5.82 6.46 10.68
C LEU A 187 -5.44 4.99 10.58
N VAL A 188 -4.87 4.60 9.46
CA VAL A 188 -4.33 3.27 9.22
C VAL A 188 -2.83 3.33 9.47
N PRO A 189 -2.33 2.68 10.53
CA PRO A 189 -0.90 2.72 10.83
C PRO A 189 -0.11 2.01 9.73
N GLY A 190 0.92 2.67 9.21
CA GLY A 190 1.91 2.09 8.33
C GLY A 190 2.78 1.07 9.05
N GLU A 191 3.63 0.38 8.28
CA GLU A 191 4.63 -0.53 8.80
C GLU A 191 6.02 0.10 8.66
N PRO A 192 6.65 0.54 9.75
CA PRO A 192 7.93 1.24 9.70
C PRO A 192 9.06 0.42 9.05
N THR A 193 8.99 -0.89 9.13
CA THR A 193 10.00 -1.83 8.59
C THR A 193 9.78 -2.20 7.12
N ILE A 194 8.76 -1.60 6.49
CA ILE A 194 8.46 -1.79 5.06
C ILE A 194 8.56 -0.46 4.33
N GLY A 195 9.17 -0.47 3.15
CA GLY A 195 9.26 0.71 2.31
C GLY A 195 9.35 0.40 0.83
N GLY A 196 9.27 1.46 0.01
CA GLY A 196 9.42 1.37 -1.43
C GLY A 196 8.40 0.43 -2.08
N ARG A 197 8.88 -0.47 -2.93
CA ARG A 197 8.04 -1.40 -3.71
C ARG A 197 7.24 -2.40 -2.89
N PHE A 198 7.70 -2.72 -1.69
CA PHE A 198 7.01 -3.65 -0.79
C PHE A 198 5.82 -3.01 -0.07
N SER A 199 5.63 -1.70 -0.18
CA SER A 199 4.44 -1.02 0.35
C SER A 199 3.12 -1.55 -0.23
N ALA A 200 3.17 -2.20 -1.41
CA ALA A 200 2.01 -2.82 -2.04
C ALA A 200 1.41 -3.98 -1.22
N ILE A 201 2.20 -4.61 -0.34
CA ILE A 201 1.79 -5.70 0.55
C ILE A 201 1.68 -5.23 2.02
N SER A 202 1.47 -3.95 2.23
CA SER A 202 1.33 -3.32 3.54
C SER A 202 0.07 -2.45 3.58
N PRO A 203 -0.31 -1.89 4.73
CA PRO A 203 -1.46 -1.00 4.85
C PRO A 203 -1.48 0.18 3.88
N ALA A 204 -0.32 0.55 3.31
CA ALA A 204 -0.23 1.61 2.30
C ALA A 204 -1.02 1.27 1.01
N CYS A 205 -1.37 0.00 0.79
CA CYS A 205 -2.19 -0.41 -0.34
C CYS A 205 -3.68 -0.38 0.00
N VAL A 206 -4.28 0.79 -0.08
CA VAL A 206 -5.72 1.05 0.24
C VAL A 206 -6.70 0.51 -0.81
N SER A 207 -6.26 -0.29 -1.76
CA SER A 207 -7.13 -0.87 -2.81
C SER A 207 -8.26 -1.75 -2.25
N SER A 208 -8.09 -2.28 -1.04
CA SER A 208 -9.11 -3.07 -0.33
C SER A 208 -10.39 -2.27 0.01
N ILE A 209 -10.33 -0.94 0.08
CA ILE A 209 -11.52 -0.10 0.29
C ILE A 209 -12.42 -0.09 -0.96
N SER A 210 -11.85 -0.26 -2.15
CA SER A 210 -12.57 -0.23 -3.42
C SER A 210 -12.99 -1.60 -3.94
N SER A 211 -12.49 -2.68 -3.32
CA SER A 211 -12.81 -4.05 -3.72
C SER A 211 -12.89 -4.91 -2.46
N PRO A 212 -14.09 -5.28 -1.98
CA PRO A 212 -14.17 -6.38 -1.04
C PRO A 212 -13.51 -7.57 -1.72
N ALA A 213 -12.47 -8.12 -1.07
CA ALA A 213 -11.78 -9.29 -1.58
C ALA A 213 -12.84 -10.33 -2.01
N PRO A 214 -12.77 -10.91 -3.22
CA PRO A 214 -13.55 -12.07 -3.51
C PRO A 214 -13.25 -13.04 -2.39
N ALA A 215 -14.31 -13.60 -1.76
CA ALA A 215 -14.14 -14.61 -0.73
C ALA A 215 -13.16 -15.64 -1.31
N LEU A 216 -11.92 -15.59 -0.88
CA LEU A 216 -10.95 -16.61 -1.18
C LEU A 216 -11.54 -17.85 -0.51
N SER A 217 -12.26 -18.64 -1.31
CA SER A 217 -12.66 -19.97 -0.90
C SER A 217 -11.39 -20.62 -0.41
N ALA A 218 -11.36 -20.90 0.89
CA ALA A 218 -10.24 -21.55 1.54
C ALA A 218 -10.13 -22.98 0.98
N SER A 219 -9.67 -23.12 -0.26
CA SER A 219 -9.07 -24.34 -0.72
C SER A 219 -7.73 -24.43 0.02
N ARG A 220 -7.79 -24.93 1.24
CA ARG A 220 -6.64 -25.46 1.96
C ARG A 220 -5.98 -26.50 1.05
N ARG A 221 -5.11 -26.07 0.16
CA ARG A 221 -4.03 -26.93 -0.28
C ARG A 221 -3.05 -26.96 0.89
N SER A 222 -3.15 -28.02 1.69
CA SER A 222 -2.13 -28.44 2.62
C SER A 222 -0.82 -28.60 1.83
N ARG A 223 -0.03 -27.55 1.76
CA ARG A 223 1.38 -27.69 1.38
C ARG A 223 2.04 -28.30 2.59
N GLY A 224 2.34 -29.60 2.48
CA GLY A 224 3.03 -30.35 3.50
C GLY A 224 4.30 -29.60 3.91
N ALA A 225 4.48 -29.48 5.22
CA ALA A 225 5.71 -29.01 5.80
C ALA A 225 6.90 -29.77 5.19
N PRO A 226 8.04 -29.12 4.92
CA PRO A 226 9.22 -29.82 4.48
C PRO A 226 9.59 -30.83 5.56
N ARG A 227 9.56 -32.13 5.22
CA ARG A 227 10.03 -33.21 6.09
C ARG A 227 11.50 -32.94 6.39
N ARG A 228 11.83 -32.74 7.66
CA ARG A 228 13.20 -32.83 8.16
C ARG A 228 13.70 -34.22 7.78
N ARG A 229 14.73 -34.32 6.97
CA ARG A 229 15.48 -35.54 6.79
C ARG A 229 16.47 -35.67 7.94
N PRO A 230 16.70 -36.93 8.41
CA PRO A 230 17.61 -37.22 9.50
C PRO A 230 19.07 -36.87 9.17
#